data_c1bd298d35cfd6bb31f2a57d64665f7f
#
_entry.id   c1bd298d35cfd6bb31f2a57d64665f7f
#
_cell.length_a   1.000
_cell.length_b   1.000
_cell.length_c   1.000
_cell.angle_alpha   90.00
_cell.angle_beta   90.00
_cell.angle_gamma   90.00
#
_symmetry.space_group_name_H-M   'P 1'
#
loop_
_entity.id
_entity.type
_entity.pdbx_description
1 polymer ?
#
loop_
_entity_poly.entity_id
_entity_poly.type
_entity_poly.pdbx_seq_one_letter_code
_entity_poly.pdbx_strand_id
1 'polypeptide(L)'
;MASLGKPLPLPSHIHYELLLQLLEQQTMATAYQDPRLRLQVQGLISTLRKALSQQRQLEEACKHDNIELEYQWSTNQLANRFLAEDAAS
;
A
#
# COMPACT_ATOMS: atom_id res chain seq x y z
N MET A 1 27.78 3.05 0.53
CA MET A 1 26.37 2.99 0.77
C MET A 1 25.92 1.59 1.04
N ALA A 2 25.19 1.45 2.09
CA ALA A 2 24.76 0.14 2.50
C ALA A 2 23.66 -0.39 1.58
N SER A 3 23.90 -1.53 0.98
CA SER A 3 22.88 -2.30 0.31
C SER A 3 22.21 -3.18 1.35
N LEU A 4 20.91 -3.40 1.22
CA LEU A 4 20.20 -4.28 2.12
C LEU A 4 20.55 -5.74 1.92
N GLY A 5 21.28 -6.07 0.84
CA GLY A 5 21.67 -7.44 0.53
C GLY A 5 20.51 -8.29 -0.02
N LYS A 6 19.28 -7.84 0.12
CA LYS A 6 18.10 -8.50 -0.42
C LYS A 6 17.05 -7.46 -0.79
N PRO A 7 16.13 -7.81 -1.71
CA PRO A 7 15.13 -6.85 -2.17
C PRO A 7 14.24 -6.35 -1.04
N LEU A 8 13.83 -5.10 -1.17
CA LEU A 8 12.88 -4.49 -0.24
C LEU A 8 11.47 -4.81 -0.74
N PRO A 9 10.66 -5.54 0.05
CA PRO A 9 9.28 -5.82 -0.35
C PRO A 9 8.42 -4.57 -0.22
N LEU A 10 7.64 -4.29 -1.25
CA LEU A 10 6.69 -3.18 -1.23
C LEU A 10 5.37 -3.63 -1.85
N PRO A 11 4.25 -3.04 -1.43
CA PRO A 11 2.99 -3.34 -2.11
C PRO A 11 3.01 -2.83 -3.54
N SER A 12 2.33 -3.54 -4.43
CA SER A 12 2.16 -3.07 -5.81
C SER A 12 1.28 -1.81 -5.83
N HIS A 13 1.53 -0.93 -6.78
CA HIS A 13 0.73 0.28 -6.97
C HIS A 13 -0.75 -0.05 -7.19
N ILE A 14 -1.04 -1.19 -7.78
CA ILE A 14 -2.41 -1.58 -8.06
C ILE A 14 -3.24 -1.73 -6.78
N HIS A 15 -2.61 -2.05 -5.67
CA HIS A 15 -3.31 -2.12 -4.39
C HIS A 15 -3.84 -0.75 -3.99
N TYR A 16 -3.03 0.29 -4.17
CA TYR A 16 -3.47 1.66 -3.89
C TYR A 16 -4.58 2.08 -4.84
N GLU A 17 -4.43 1.76 -6.12
CA GLU A 17 -5.41 2.11 -7.14
C GLU A 17 -6.75 1.42 -6.88
N LEU A 18 -6.70 0.14 -6.49
CA LEU A 18 -7.91 -0.60 -6.15
C LEU A 18 -8.64 0.03 -4.97
N LEU A 19 -7.90 0.35 -3.90
CA LEU A 19 -8.48 0.96 -2.71
C LEU A 19 -9.08 2.33 -3.05
N LEU A 20 -8.36 3.14 -3.82
CA LEU A 20 -8.86 4.44 -4.24
C LEU A 20 -10.12 4.31 -5.07
N GLN A 21 -10.13 3.38 -6.00
CA GLN A 21 -11.28 3.16 -6.87
C GLN A 21 -12.51 2.72 -6.08
N LEU A 22 -12.33 1.82 -5.12
CA LEU A 22 -13.41 1.37 -4.25
C LEU A 22 -13.95 2.51 -3.41
N LEU A 23 -13.06 3.32 -2.83
CA LEU A 23 -13.47 4.45 -2.01
C LEU A 23 -14.19 5.52 -2.82
N GLU A 24 -13.68 5.85 -3.99
CA GLU A 24 -14.23 6.92 -4.82
C GLU A 24 -15.55 6.52 -5.48
N GLN A 25 -15.66 5.28 -5.93
CA GLN A 25 -16.81 4.84 -6.70
C GLN A 25 -17.90 4.19 -5.88
N GLN A 26 -17.53 3.43 -4.84
CA GLN A 26 -18.53 2.70 -4.05
C GLN A 26 -18.79 3.31 -2.70
N THR A 27 -17.73 3.55 -1.92
CA THR A 27 -17.89 4.10 -0.58
C THR A 27 -18.49 5.50 -0.64
N MET A 28 -17.93 6.35 -1.49
CA MET A 28 -18.40 7.74 -1.60
C MET A 28 -19.83 7.80 -2.12
N ALA A 29 -20.22 6.91 -3.02
CA ALA A 29 -21.58 6.89 -3.55
C ALA A 29 -22.61 6.74 -2.43
N THR A 30 -22.33 5.91 -1.43
CA THR A 30 -23.21 5.73 -0.29
C THR A 30 -23.07 6.84 0.74
N ALA A 31 -21.84 7.26 0.99
CA ALA A 31 -21.55 8.26 2.02
C ALA A 31 -21.91 9.68 1.60
N TYR A 32 -22.11 9.91 0.32
CA TYR A 32 -22.28 11.26 -0.23
C TYR A 32 -23.44 12.02 0.38
N GLN A 33 -24.52 11.33 0.70
CA GLN A 33 -25.74 11.96 1.22
C GLN A 33 -25.60 12.42 2.68
N ASP A 34 -24.62 11.90 3.40
CA ASP A 34 -24.35 12.30 4.77
C ASP A 34 -23.11 13.20 4.79
N PRO A 35 -23.24 14.51 5.07
CA PRO A 35 -22.10 15.42 5.01
C PRO A 35 -20.93 15.01 5.90
N ARG A 36 -21.22 14.40 7.05
CA ARG A 36 -20.20 13.95 7.97
C ARG A 36 -19.37 12.80 7.38
N LEU A 37 -20.07 11.78 6.88
CA LEU A 37 -19.42 10.63 6.26
C LEU A 37 -18.69 11.04 4.99
N ARG A 38 -19.30 11.92 4.21
CA ARG A 38 -18.66 12.40 2.98
C ARG A 38 -17.31 13.05 3.29
N LEU A 39 -17.24 13.90 4.30
CA LEU A 39 -15.98 14.54 4.67
C LEU A 39 -14.95 13.52 5.16
N GLN A 40 -15.39 12.54 5.95
CA GLN A 40 -14.49 11.51 6.43
C GLN A 40 -13.94 10.65 5.30
N VAL A 41 -14.79 10.30 4.34
CA VAL A 41 -14.36 9.51 3.19
C VAL A 41 -13.41 10.32 2.31
N GLN A 42 -13.70 11.60 2.10
CA GLN A 42 -12.80 12.49 1.36
C GLN A 42 -11.43 12.57 2.02
N GLY A 43 -11.40 12.66 3.35
CA GLY A 43 -10.14 12.68 4.10
C GLY A 43 -9.35 11.39 3.92
N LEU A 44 -10.05 10.25 3.96
CA LEU A 44 -9.41 8.95 3.76
C LEU A 44 -8.83 8.82 2.36
N ILE A 45 -9.58 9.23 1.34
CA ILE A 45 -9.10 9.22 -0.05
C ILE A 45 -7.85 10.08 -0.19
N SER A 46 -7.88 11.29 0.38
CA SER A 46 -6.75 12.20 0.32
C SER A 46 -5.50 11.60 0.99
N THR A 47 -5.68 10.98 2.15
CA THR A 47 -4.59 10.35 2.87
C THR A 47 -4.00 9.18 2.08
N LEU A 48 -4.86 8.40 1.44
CA LEU A 48 -4.40 7.26 0.63
C LEU A 48 -3.62 7.74 -0.60
N ARG A 49 -4.05 8.84 -1.23
CA ARG A 49 -3.30 9.43 -2.33
C ARG A 49 -1.93 9.92 -1.90
N LYS A 50 -1.85 10.50 -0.71
CA LYS A 50 -0.57 10.88 -0.12
C LYS A 50 0.32 9.67 0.10
N ALA A 51 -0.27 8.59 0.62
CA ALA A 51 0.49 7.37 0.86
C ALA A 51 1.08 6.82 -0.43
N LEU A 52 0.30 6.82 -1.52
CA LEU A 52 0.79 6.38 -2.82
C LEU A 52 1.96 7.26 -3.29
N SER A 53 1.82 8.58 -3.13
CA SER A 53 2.89 9.51 -3.48
C SER A 53 4.14 9.25 -2.66
N GLN A 54 3.99 8.98 -1.37
CA GLN A 54 5.12 8.67 -0.50
C GLN A 54 5.80 7.37 -0.92
N GLN A 55 5.03 6.37 -1.33
CA GLN A 55 5.64 5.13 -1.82
C GLN A 55 6.45 5.38 -3.08
N ARG A 56 5.95 6.22 -4.00
CA ARG A 56 6.70 6.57 -5.20
C ARG A 56 8.02 7.26 -4.86
N GLN A 57 8.00 8.13 -3.85
CA GLN A 57 9.22 8.77 -3.38
C GLN A 57 10.20 7.76 -2.79
N LEU A 58 9.69 6.81 -2.03
CA LEU A 58 10.50 5.72 -1.48
C LEU A 58 11.13 4.90 -2.59
N GLU A 59 10.35 4.57 -3.62
CA GLU A 59 10.85 3.82 -4.77
C GLU A 59 11.97 4.56 -5.49
N GLU A 60 11.81 5.88 -5.66
CA GLU A 60 12.84 6.69 -6.29
C GLU A 60 14.11 6.74 -5.46
N ALA A 61 13.98 6.85 -4.14
CA ALA A 61 15.13 6.82 -3.26
C ALA A 61 15.87 5.49 -3.33
N CYS A 62 15.12 4.39 -3.36
CA CYS A 62 15.72 3.06 -3.49
C CYS A 62 16.44 2.91 -4.82
N LYS A 63 15.83 3.40 -5.89
CA LYS A 63 16.45 3.35 -7.22
C LYS A 63 17.76 4.12 -7.23
N HIS A 64 17.77 5.29 -6.61
CA HIS A 64 18.97 6.13 -6.52
C HIS A 64 20.07 5.42 -5.73
N ASP A 65 19.71 4.69 -4.69
CA ASP A 65 20.66 4.00 -3.81
C ASP A 65 20.93 2.55 -4.25
N ASN A 66 20.45 2.16 -5.42
CA ASN A 66 20.63 0.81 -5.97
C ASN A 66 20.06 -0.28 -5.07
N ILE A 67 18.97 0.02 -4.38
CA ILE A 67 18.23 -0.96 -3.60
C ILE A 67 17.17 -1.59 -4.50
N GLU A 68 17.23 -2.91 -4.63
CA GLU A 68 16.27 -3.65 -5.43
C GLU A 68 14.92 -3.70 -4.76
N LEU A 69 13.84 -3.57 -5.54
CA LEU A 69 12.47 -3.63 -5.04
C LEU A 69 11.81 -4.92 -5.48
N GLU A 70 10.97 -5.45 -4.59
CA GLU A 70 10.18 -6.64 -4.88
C GLU A 70 8.72 -6.32 -4.58
N TYR A 71 7.90 -6.19 -5.63
CA TYR A 71 6.49 -5.86 -5.47
C TYR A 71 5.69 -7.08 -5.05
N GLN A 72 4.97 -6.94 -3.96
CA GLN A 72 4.12 -7.99 -3.43
C GLN A 72 2.67 -7.75 -3.88
N TRP A 73 2.05 -8.79 -4.42
CA TRP A 73 0.68 -8.72 -4.94
C TRP A 73 -0.35 -9.27 -3.97
N SER A 74 0.08 -10.08 -3.02
CA SER A 74 -0.83 -10.66 -2.04
C SER A 74 -0.08 -10.92 -0.74
N THR A 75 -0.84 -11.17 0.31
CA THR A 75 -0.28 -11.49 1.62
C THR A 75 -0.02 -12.99 1.81
N ASN A 76 -0.32 -13.80 0.79
CA ASN A 76 -0.22 -15.25 0.92
C ASN A 76 1.19 -15.71 1.30
N GLN A 77 2.21 -15.13 0.66
CA GLN A 77 3.59 -15.50 0.98
C GLN A 77 3.96 -15.11 2.40
N LEU A 78 3.52 -13.93 2.84
CA LEU A 78 3.77 -13.48 4.20
C LEU A 78 3.03 -14.36 5.21
N ALA A 79 1.77 -14.66 4.92
CA ALA A 79 0.98 -15.53 5.80
C ALA A 79 1.61 -16.90 5.93
N ASN A 80 2.05 -17.48 4.82
CA ASN A 80 2.71 -18.78 4.83
C ASN A 80 4.03 -18.73 5.63
N ARG A 81 4.76 -17.63 5.50
CA ARG A 81 6.00 -17.44 6.24
C ARG A 81 5.76 -17.36 7.74
N PHE A 82 4.75 -16.62 8.17
CA PHE A 82 4.39 -16.53 9.58
C PHE A 82 3.92 -17.87 10.15
N LEU A 83 3.10 -18.57 9.39
CA LEU A 83 2.62 -19.90 9.80
C LEU A 83 3.78 -20.89 9.92
N ALA A 84 4.74 -20.83 9.01
CA ALA A 84 5.90 -21.69 9.05
C ALA A 84 6.77 -21.39 10.26
N GLU A 85 6.94 -20.12 10.61
CA GLU A 85 7.69 -19.71 11.78
C GLU A 85 7.02 -20.19 13.05
N ASP A 86 5.68 -20.04 13.14
CA ASP A 86 4.91 -20.52 14.29
C ASP A 86 5.02 -22.04 14.42
N ALA A 87 4.98 -22.75 13.31
CA ALA A 87 5.08 -24.21 13.33
C ALA A 87 6.48 -24.67 13.73
N ALA A 88 7.49 -23.87 13.48
CA ALA A 88 8.88 -24.20 13.80
C ALA A 88 9.24 -23.85 15.24
N SER A 89 8.44 -23.03 15.90
CA SER A 89 8.75 -22.59 17.28
C SER A 89 8.12 -23.52 18.35
#